data_140fd0a81187409c0835af88e50bfc2b
#
_entry.id   140fd0a81187409c0835af88e50bfc2b
#
_cell.length_a   1.000
_cell.length_b   1.000
_cell.length_c   1.000
_cell.angle_alpha   90.00
_cell.angle_beta   90.00
_cell.angle_gamma   90.00
#
_symmetry.space_group_name_H-M   'P 1'
#
loop_
_entity.id
_entity.type
_entity.pdbx_description
1 polymer ?
#
loop_
_entity_poly.entity_id
_entity_poly.type
_entity_poly.pdbx_seq_one_letter_code
_entity_poly.pdbx_strand_id
1 'polypeptide(L)'
;MNIAHVALWTRSLNAQVQFWKTVFNGRSNERYVSKNRPGFESHFITLNDGPTIELMTLPDLPGAPSHPEFIGWAHIAINVGSRAQVDSMAERARANGTLLSAPRMTGDGFYEAVIADPDGNRIELVGA
;
A
#
# COMPACT_ATOMS: atom_id res chain seq x y z
N MET A 1 10.96 -4.09 20.55
CA MET A 1 10.99 -3.25 19.33
C MET A 1 9.90 -3.73 18.38
N ASN A 2 9.23 -2.82 17.69
CA ASN A 2 8.23 -3.11 16.66
C ASN A 2 8.29 -2.05 15.58
N ILE A 3 7.64 -2.29 14.44
CA ILE A 3 7.50 -1.29 13.39
C ILE A 3 6.38 -0.33 13.81
N ALA A 4 6.72 0.96 13.99
CA ALA A 4 5.74 1.98 14.36
C ALA A 4 4.91 2.42 13.16
N HIS A 5 5.56 2.69 12.03
CA HIS A 5 4.91 2.99 10.75
C HIS A 5 5.86 2.67 9.59
N VAL A 6 5.28 2.57 8.41
CA VAL A 6 5.99 2.58 7.12
C VAL A 6 5.55 3.81 6.34
N ALA A 7 6.42 4.35 5.50
CA ALA A 7 6.12 5.58 4.78
C ALA A 7 6.40 5.42 3.29
N LEU A 8 5.61 6.10 2.46
CA LEU A 8 5.81 6.15 1.02
C LEU A 8 5.66 7.57 0.48
N TRP A 9 6.42 7.87 -0.56
CA TRP A 9 6.27 9.08 -1.34
C TRP A 9 5.25 8.90 -2.45
N THR A 10 4.42 9.91 -2.68
CA THR A 10 3.46 9.91 -3.79
C THR A 10 3.31 11.31 -4.37
N ARG A 11 3.08 11.39 -5.68
CA ARG A 11 2.66 12.63 -6.33
C ARG A 11 1.14 12.85 -6.22
N SER A 12 0.39 11.81 -5.82
CA SER A 12 -1.07 11.80 -5.79
C SER A 12 -1.58 11.41 -4.41
N LEU A 13 -1.39 12.32 -3.44
CA LEU A 13 -1.73 12.09 -2.03
C LEU A 13 -3.21 11.67 -1.87
N ASN A 14 -4.13 12.37 -2.55
CA ASN A 14 -5.56 12.05 -2.48
C ASN A 14 -5.88 10.66 -3.07
N ALA A 15 -5.25 10.27 -4.17
CA ALA A 15 -5.45 8.95 -4.76
C ALA A 15 -4.99 7.83 -3.81
N GLN A 16 -3.87 8.02 -3.13
CA GLN A 16 -3.37 7.09 -2.13
C GLN A 16 -4.35 6.99 -0.94
N VAL A 17 -4.79 8.12 -0.40
CA VAL A 17 -5.76 8.13 0.70
C VAL A 17 -7.03 7.35 0.31
N GLN A 18 -7.57 7.60 -0.88
CA GLN A 18 -8.78 6.90 -1.34
C GLN A 18 -8.53 5.40 -1.53
N PHE A 19 -7.37 5.02 -2.06
CA PHE A 19 -6.99 3.61 -2.22
C PHE A 19 -7.00 2.87 -0.87
N TRP A 20 -6.28 3.39 0.12
CA TRP A 20 -6.19 2.75 1.44
C TRP A 20 -7.53 2.69 2.17
N LYS A 21 -8.37 3.71 2.00
CA LYS A 21 -9.74 3.73 2.55
C LYS A 21 -10.64 2.69 1.86
N THR A 22 -10.59 2.63 0.53
CA THR A 22 -11.50 1.81 -0.26
C THR A 22 -11.10 0.33 -0.26
N VAL A 23 -9.81 0.04 -0.43
CA VAL A 23 -9.32 -1.35 -0.56
C VAL A 23 -9.14 -2.02 0.79
N PHE A 24 -8.60 -1.30 1.78
CA PHE A 24 -8.23 -1.85 3.08
C PHE A 24 -9.08 -1.34 4.24
N ASN A 25 -10.12 -0.57 3.95
CA ASN A 25 -10.97 0.03 4.99
C ASN A 25 -10.18 0.85 6.02
N GLY A 26 -9.09 1.46 5.58
CA GLY A 26 -8.22 2.30 6.40
C GLY A 26 -8.89 3.61 6.79
N ARG A 27 -8.45 4.17 7.91
CA ARG A 27 -8.86 5.49 8.38
C ARG A 27 -7.72 6.46 8.22
N SER A 28 -7.99 7.62 7.61
CA SER A 28 -7.02 8.69 7.44
C SER A 28 -7.21 9.75 8.53
N ASN A 29 -6.10 10.27 9.05
CA ASN A 29 -6.14 11.51 9.80
C ASN A 29 -6.36 12.71 8.88
N GLU A 30 -6.47 13.91 9.44
CA GLU A 30 -6.48 15.15 8.67
C GLU A 30 -5.11 15.37 8.02
N ARG A 31 -5.12 16.10 6.89
CA ARG A 31 -3.90 16.46 6.18
C ARG A 31 -2.98 17.30 7.06
N TYR A 32 -1.74 16.87 7.20
CA TYR A 32 -0.68 17.65 7.79
C TYR A 32 0.02 18.46 6.70
N VAL A 33 0.23 19.74 6.97
CA VAL A 33 0.99 20.64 6.10
C VAL A 33 2.17 21.17 6.90
N SER A 34 3.39 20.91 6.45
CA SER A 34 4.58 21.30 7.18
C SER A 34 4.82 22.81 7.09
N LYS A 35 5.12 23.43 8.22
CA LYS A 35 5.57 24.82 8.29
C LYS A 35 7.08 24.96 8.05
N ASN A 36 7.84 23.91 8.37
CA ASN A 36 9.30 23.94 8.31
C ASN A 36 9.86 23.42 6.98
N ARG A 37 9.06 22.67 6.23
CA ARG A 37 9.45 22.11 4.93
C ARG A 37 8.40 22.47 3.88
N PRO A 38 8.61 23.56 3.12
CA PRO A 38 7.62 24.03 2.14
C PRO A 38 7.21 22.94 1.14
N GLY A 39 5.89 22.77 0.97
CA GLY A 39 5.32 21.78 0.06
C GLY A 39 5.25 20.37 0.60
N PHE A 40 5.80 20.06 1.78
CA PHE A 40 5.60 18.76 2.42
C PHE A 40 4.20 18.67 3.00
N GLU A 41 3.47 17.64 2.60
CA GLU A 41 2.16 17.29 3.14
C GLU A 41 2.10 15.79 3.39
N SER A 42 1.30 15.36 4.37
CA SER A 42 1.15 13.95 4.69
C SER A 42 -0.21 13.59 5.26
N HIS A 43 -0.53 12.30 5.18
CA HIS A 43 -1.61 11.64 5.91
C HIS A 43 -1.07 10.38 6.57
N PHE A 44 -1.62 10.03 7.72
CA PHE A 44 -1.45 8.71 8.32
C PHE A 44 -2.69 7.88 8.10
N ILE A 45 -2.50 6.68 7.60
CA ILE A 45 -3.56 5.68 7.45
C ILE A 45 -3.44 4.68 8.59
N THR A 46 -4.52 4.51 9.34
CA THR A 46 -4.63 3.48 10.39
C THR A 46 -5.41 2.30 9.84
N LEU A 47 -4.83 1.12 9.86
CA LEU A 47 -5.52 -0.15 9.66
C LEU A 47 -6.01 -0.67 11.01
N ASN A 48 -6.78 -1.76 11.01
CA ASN A 48 -7.33 -2.29 12.27
C ASN A 48 -6.24 -2.70 13.27
N ASP A 49 -5.19 -3.35 12.76
CA ASP A 49 -4.07 -3.83 13.55
C ASP A 49 -2.75 -3.50 12.85
N GLY A 50 -1.68 -3.41 13.63
CA GLY A 50 -0.33 -3.23 13.12
C GLY A 50 0.11 -1.77 12.98
N PRO A 51 1.20 -1.54 12.25
CA PRO A 51 1.75 -0.20 12.07
C PRO A 51 0.85 0.66 11.17
N THR A 52 0.98 1.97 11.33
CA THR A 52 0.33 2.93 10.42
C THR A 52 1.13 3.07 9.12
N ILE A 53 0.49 3.63 8.11
CA ILE A 53 1.12 3.95 6.82
C ILE A 53 1.10 5.46 6.68
N GLU A 54 2.28 6.05 6.55
CA GLU A 54 2.43 7.48 6.28
C GLU A 54 2.51 7.70 4.78
N LEU A 55 1.57 8.47 4.26
CA LEU A 55 1.52 8.90 2.87
C LEU A 55 2.07 10.32 2.79
N MET A 56 3.15 10.52 2.04
CA MET A 56 3.86 11.79 2.00
C MET A 56 4.00 12.32 0.58
N THR A 57 3.95 13.63 0.43
CA THR A 57 4.25 14.28 -0.84
C THR A 57 5.18 15.47 -0.67
N LEU A 58 5.89 15.78 -1.74
CA LEU A 58 6.71 16.99 -1.92
C LEU A 58 6.53 17.49 -3.34
N PRO A 59 6.77 18.80 -3.60
CA PRO A 59 6.95 19.28 -4.96
C PRO A 59 8.11 18.57 -5.65
N ASP A 60 7.97 18.33 -6.95
CA ASP A 60 9.06 17.86 -7.81
C ASP A 60 9.67 16.49 -7.44
N LEU A 61 8.88 15.60 -6.85
CA LEU A 61 9.33 14.23 -6.61
C LEU A 61 9.70 13.55 -7.93
N PRO A 62 10.90 12.94 -8.04
CA PRO A 62 11.24 12.12 -9.19
C PRO A 62 10.31 10.90 -9.28
N GLY A 63 10.17 10.36 -10.48
CA GLY A 63 9.34 9.18 -10.71
C GLY A 63 9.92 7.92 -10.09
N ALA A 64 9.08 6.89 -10.03
CA ALA A 64 9.49 5.57 -9.58
C ALA A 64 10.54 4.96 -10.53
N PRO A 65 11.39 4.00 -10.05
CA PRO A 65 12.32 3.27 -10.90
C PRO A 65 11.59 2.59 -12.07
N SER A 66 12.25 2.52 -13.23
CA SER A 66 11.68 1.91 -14.43
C SER A 66 11.60 0.38 -14.36
N HIS A 67 12.42 -0.24 -13.50
CA HIS A 67 12.43 -1.70 -13.31
C HIS A 67 11.63 -2.07 -12.06
N PRO A 68 10.75 -3.09 -12.11
CA PRO A 68 9.93 -3.48 -10.95
C PRO A 68 10.74 -4.11 -9.81
N GLU A 69 11.94 -4.62 -10.10
CA GLU A 69 12.84 -5.20 -9.11
C GLU A 69 14.11 -4.35 -9.03
N PHE A 70 14.36 -3.76 -7.87
CA PHE A 70 15.48 -2.86 -7.62
C PHE A 70 15.95 -3.01 -6.16
N ILE A 71 17.15 -2.53 -5.87
CA ILE A 71 17.65 -2.53 -4.49
C ILE A 71 16.83 -1.54 -3.66
N GLY A 72 16.14 -2.05 -2.65
CA GLY A 72 15.25 -1.28 -1.77
C GLY A 72 14.07 -2.12 -1.31
N TRP A 73 13.00 -1.46 -0.90
CA TRP A 73 11.78 -2.14 -0.48
C TRP A 73 11.06 -2.76 -1.68
N ALA A 74 10.80 -4.08 -1.62
CA ALA A 74 10.12 -4.81 -2.69
C ALA A 74 8.60 -4.66 -2.63
N HIS A 75 8.03 -4.85 -1.43
CA HIS A 75 6.60 -4.81 -1.16
C HIS A 75 6.34 -4.65 0.33
N ILE A 76 5.08 -4.43 0.67
CA ILE A 76 4.56 -4.66 2.01
C ILE A 76 3.51 -5.77 1.93
N ALA A 77 3.43 -6.59 2.98
CA ALA A 77 2.44 -7.66 3.07
C ALA A 77 1.37 -7.29 4.11
N ILE A 78 0.11 -7.40 3.71
CA ILE A 78 -1.07 -7.14 4.54
C ILE A 78 -1.80 -8.46 4.80
N ASN A 79 -1.89 -8.84 6.07
CA ASN A 79 -2.71 -9.98 6.45
C ASN A 79 -4.19 -9.57 6.39
N VAL A 80 -4.92 -10.16 5.45
CA VAL A 80 -6.34 -9.89 5.24
C VAL A 80 -7.24 -10.94 5.90
N GLY A 81 -6.65 -11.89 6.63
CA GLY A 81 -7.33 -12.85 7.50
C GLY A 81 -7.49 -14.22 6.87
N SER A 82 -8.18 -14.37 5.75
CA SER A 82 -8.49 -15.67 5.17
C SER A 82 -8.17 -15.75 3.68
N ARG A 83 -8.04 -16.99 3.17
CA ARG A 83 -7.89 -17.25 1.73
C ARG A 83 -9.06 -16.70 0.92
N ALA A 84 -10.28 -16.86 1.42
CA ALA A 84 -11.47 -16.31 0.77
C ALA A 84 -11.39 -14.78 0.63
N GLN A 85 -10.80 -14.10 1.61
CA GLN A 85 -10.60 -12.66 1.55
C GLN A 85 -9.52 -12.28 0.53
N VAL A 86 -8.43 -13.04 0.46
CA VAL A 86 -7.41 -12.88 -0.59
C VAL A 86 -8.06 -13.00 -1.98
N ASP A 87 -8.84 -14.08 -2.20
CA ASP A 87 -9.52 -14.31 -3.49
C ASP A 87 -10.47 -13.16 -3.85
N SER A 88 -11.30 -12.74 -2.90
CA SER A 88 -12.27 -11.65 -3.11
C SER A 88 -11.59 -10.32 -3.46
N MET A 89 -10.53 -9.98 -2.74
CA MET A 89 -9.77 -8.74 -3.00
C MET A 89 -9.01 -8.82 -4.33
N ALA A 90 -8.45 -9.99 -4.65
CA ALA A 90 -7.76 -10.21 -5.92
C ALA A 90 -8.73 -10.06 -7.12
N GLU A 91 -9.96 -10.57 -7.02
CA GLU A 91 -10.97 -10.41 -8.08
C GLU A 91 -11.36 -8.93 -8.27
N ARG A 92 -11.52 -8.17 -7.20
CA ARG A 92 -11.75 -6.73 -7.30
C ARG A 92 -10.57 -6.00 -7.94
N ALA A 93 -9.35 -6.35 -7.57
CA ALA A 93 -8.14 -5.80 -8.17
C ALA A 93 -8.03 -6.18 -9.66
N ARG A 94 -8.39 -7.41 -10.03
CA ARG A 94 -8.45 -7.84 -11.43
C ARG A 94 -9.42 -6.98 -12.24
N ALA A 95 -10.62 -6.77 -11.72
CA ALA A 95 -11.63 -5.93 -12.37
C ALA A 95 -11.17 -4.47 -12.55
N ASN A 96 -10.36 -3.97 -11.62
CA ASN A 96 -9.82 -2.60 -11.65
C ASN A 96 -8.49 -2.50 -12.41
N GLY A 97 -7.94 -3.60 -12.92
CA GLY A 97 -6.66 -3.60 -13.63
C GLY A 97 -5.43 -3.46 -12.74
N THR A 98 -5.56 -3.72 -11.44
CA THR A 98 -4.47 -3.55 -10.45
C THR A 98 -3.93 -4.87 -9.88
N LEU A 99 -4.41 -6.02 -10.37
CA LEU A 99 -3.89 -7.33 -9.98
C LEU A 99 -2.55 -7.59 -10.67
N LEU A 100 -1.49 -7.79 -9.89
CA LEU A 100 -0.15 -8.09 -10.39
C LEU A 100 0.15 -9.59 -10.37
N SER A 101 -0.33 -10.32 -9.35
CA SER A 101 -0.17 -11.76 -9.23
C SER A 101 -1.45 -12.37 -8.66
N ALA A 102 -2.01 -13.35 -9.37
CA ALA A 102 -3.21 -14.07 -8.94
C ALA A 102 -2.97 -14.85 -7.64
N PRO A 103 -4.03 -15.16 -6.87
CA PRO A 103 -3.90 -15.93 -5.65
C PRO A 103 -3.22 -17.27 -5.90
N ARG A 104 -2.27 -17.61 -5.05
CA ARG A 104 -1.52 -18.86 -5.12
C ARG A 104 -0.97 -19.27 -3.74
N MET A 105 -0.73 -20.55 -3.57
CA MET A 105 0.08 -21.05 -2.45
C MET A 105 1.56 -20.91 -2.81
N THR A 106 2.34 -20.24 -1.96
CA THR A 106 3.78 -20.13 -2.15
C THR A 106 4.52 -21.33 -1.59
N GLY A 107 5.79 -21.50 -2.03
CA GLY A 107 6.64 -22.61 -1.55
C GLY A 107 6.98 -22.53 -0.07
N ASP A 108 6.89 -21.37 0.53
CA ASP A 108 7.11 -21.13 1.96
C ASP A 108 5.83 -21.17 2.81
N GLY A 109 4.70 -21.53 2.19
CA GLY A 109 3.47 -21.84 2.91
C GLY A 109 2.47 -20.70 3.06
N PHE A 110 2.66 -19.58 2.35
CA PHE A 110 1.70 -18.49 2.35
C PHE A 110 0.69 -18.62 1.22
N TYR A 111 -0.57 -18.30 1.51
CA TYR A 111 -1.57 -18.07 0.46
C TYR A 111 -1.66 -16.57 0.21
N GLU A 112 -1.30 -16.16 -0.99
CA GLU A 112 -1.14 -14.74 -1.28
C GLU A 112 -1.51 -14.35 -2.70
N ALA A 113 -1.84 -13.08 -2.87
CA ALA A 113 -1.94 -12.39 -4.15
C ALA A 113 -1.15 -11.09 -4.07
N VAL A 114 -0.83 -10.49 -5.20
CA VAL A 114 -0.14 -9.18 -5.24
C VAL A 114 -0.98 -8.19 -6.04
N ILE A 115 -1.21 -7.04 -5.45
CA ILE A 115 -1.92 -5.92 -6.09
C ILE A 115 -1.02 -4.68 -6.15
N ALA A 116 -1.37 -3.75 -7.03
CA ALA A 116 -0.70 -2.46 -7.12
C ALA A 116 -1.52 -1.38 -6.42
N ASP A 117 -0.84 -0.45 -5.74
CA ASP A 117 -1.42 0.82 -5.34
C ASP A 117 -1.46 1.82 -6.53
N PRO A 118 -2.00 3.05 -6.37
CA PRO A 118 -2.06 4.02 -7.46
C PRO A 118 -0.72 4.42 -8.09
N ASP A 119 0.38 4.26 -7.38
CA ASP A 119 1.72 4.57 -7.89
C ASP A 119 2.47 3.32 -8.38
N GLY A 120 1.83 2.15 -8.37
CA GLY A 120 2.42 0.89 -8.80
C GLY A 120 3.23 0.16 -7.72
N ASN A 121 3.18 0.60 -6.46
CA ASN A 121 3.81 -0.12 -5.38
C ASN A 121 3.12 -1.46 -5.16
N ARG A 122 3.93 -2.49 -4.88
CA ARG A 122 3.43 -3.85 -4.67
C ARG A 122 2.93 -4.03 -3.24
N ILE A 123 1.74 -4.59 -3.12
CA ILE A 123 1.13 -4.97 -1.84
C ILE A 123 0.73 -6.44 -1.94
N GLU A 124 1.29 -7.26 -1.08
CA GLU A 124 0.85 -8.65 -0.93
C GLU A 124 -0.37 -8.72 -0.03
N LEU A 125 -1.37 -9.43 -0.48
CA LEU A 125 -2.54 -9.82 0.30
C LEU A 125 -2.28 -11.23 0.83
N VAL A 126 -2.16 -11.39 2.13
CA VAL A 126 -1.84 -12.68 2.75
C VAL A 126 -3.03 -13.17 3.56
N GLY A 127 -3.38 -14.45 3.40
CA GLY A 127 -4.46 -15.10 4.17
C GLY A 127 -4.08 -16.51 4.62
N ALA A 128 -4.62 -16.92 5.76
CA ALA A 128 -4.43 -18.26 6.28
C ALA A 128 -5.50 -19.25 5.78
#